data_1bdbc656c936e5a426c9bb0f7b84068b
#
_entry.id   1bdbc656c936e5a426c9bb0f7b84068b
#
_cell.length_a   1.000
_cell.length_b   1.000
_cell.length_c   1.000
_cell.angle_alpha   90.00
_cell.angle_beta   90.00
_cell.angle_gamma   90.00
#
_symmetry.space_group_name_H-M   'P 1'
#
loop_
_entity.id
_entity.type
_entity.pdbx_description
1 polymer ?
#
loop_
_entity_poly.entity_id
_entity_poly.type
_entity_poly.pdbx_seq_one_letter_code
_entity_poly.pdbx_strand_id
1 'polypeptide(L)'
;MSKVYQVVVYHEISNQEKLAAYAELAGPAMKKAGAIFLARGIPYLVREDGVASRTVLIEWPSRQAADEGYNSASYQEAIRVLDGAAKREFRYMDAL
;
A
#
# COMPACT_ATOMS: atom_id res chain seq x y z
N MET A 1 -19.01 -11.84 0.99
CA MET A 1 -18.04 -11.16 1.84
C MET A 1 -17.77 -9.77 1.30
N SER A 2 -17.61 -8.82 2.19
CA SER A 2 -17.40 -7.44 1.78
C SER A 2 -15.97 -7.22 1.32
N LYS A 3 -15.83 -6.44 0.26
CA LYS A 3 -14.53 -5.95 -0.18
C LYS A 3 -13.98 -4.98 0.86
N VAL A 4 -12.66 -4.82 0.84
CA VAL A 4 -11.95 -3.87 1.70
C VAL A 4 -11.12 -2.96 0.82
N TYR A 5 -11.07 -1.69 1.16
CA TYR A 5 -10.19 -0.73 0.51
C TYR A 5 -9.06 -0.38 1.46
N GLN A 6 -7.85 -0.42 0.94
CA GLN A 6 -6.66 0.00 1.67
C GLN A 6 -6.16 1.30 1.06
N VAL A 7 -6.00 2.31 1.91
CA VAL A 7 -5.41 3.58 1.50
C VAL A 7 -4.03 3.68 2.12
N VAL A 8 -3.02 3.82 1.30
CA VAL A 8 -1.64 3.98 1.75
C VAL A 8 -1.26 5.44 1.55
N VAL A 9 -0.88 6.12 2.62
CA VAL A 9 -0.44 7.52 2.56
C VAL A 9 1.03 7.58 2.96
N TYR A 10 1.87 8.15 2.10
CA TYR A 10 3.29 8.30 2.37
C TYR A 10 3.53 9.65 3.05
N HIS A 11 4.15 9.62 4.21
CA HIS A 11 4.51 10.84 4.94
C HIS A 11 5.93 11.29 4.62
N GLU A 12 6.84 10.33 4.42
CA GLU A 12 8.23 10.65 4.12
C GLU A 12 8.86 9.49 3.34
N ILE A 13 9.66 9.83 2.35
CA ILE A 13 10.45 8.84 1.61
C ILE A 13 11.90 9.30 1.70
N SER A 14 12.72 8.55 2.44
CA SER A 14 14.12 8.90 2.67
C SER A 14 15.09 8.24 1.70
N ASN A 15 14.65 7.21 0.97
CA ASN A 15 15.50 6.53 -0.01
C ASN A 15 14.64 5.96 -1.14
N GLN A 16 14.72 6.62 -2.31
CA GLN A 16 13.91 6.23 -3.46
C GLN A 16 14.33 4.89 -4.05
N GLU A 17 15.61 4.53 -3.98
CA GLU A 17 16.08 3.26 -4.50
C GLU A 17 15.53 2.08 -3.70
N LYS A 18 15.51 2.21 -2.38
CA LYS A 18 14.92 1.17 -1.51
C LYS A 18 13.41 1.07 -1.73
N LEU A 19 12.74 2.20 -1.95
CA LEU A 19 11.31 2.18 -2.24
C LEU A 19 11.04 1.46 -3.57
N ALA A 20 11.86 1.71 -4.59
CA ALA A 20 11.70 1.04 -5.89
C ALA A 20 11.92 -0.47 -5.75
N ALA A 21 12.94 -0.88 -5.01
CA ALA A 21 13.23 -2.29 -4.76
C ALA A 21 12.08 -2.96 -3.99
N TYR A 22 11.54 -2.25 -3.00
CA TYR A 22 10.35 -2.69 -2.27
C TYR A 22 9.17 -2.92 -3.24
N ALA A 23 8.91 -1.96 -4.11
CA ALA A 23 7.77 -2.01 -5.02
C ALA A 23 7.84 -3.21 -5.98
N GLU A 24 9.05 -3.55 -6.43
CA GLU A 24 9.24 -4.71 -7.31
C GLU A 24 8.84 -6.01 -6.64
N LEU A 25 8.99 -6.12 -5.32
CA LEU A 25 8.62 -7.30 -4.56
C LEU A 25 7.19 -7.23 -4.04
N ALA A 26 6.78 -6.05 -3.58
CA ALA A 26 5.48 -5.88 -2.95
C ALA A 26 4.32 -6.02 -3.93
N GLY A 27 4.45 -5.47 -5.13
CA GLY A 27 3.39 -5.53 -6.12
C GLY A 27 2.96 -6.97 -6.43
N PRO A 28 3.88 -7.83 -6.87
CA PRO A 28 3.54 -9.23 -7.13
C PRO A 28 3.03 -9.97 -5.89
N ALA A 29 3.62 -9.73 -4.71
CA ALA A 29 3.21 -10.37 -3.47
C ALA A 29 1.75 -10.04 -3.12
N MET A 30 1.38 -8.77 -3.25
CA MET A 30 0.03 -8.31 -2.93
C MET A 30 -0.98 -8.82 -3.97
N LYS A 31 -0.64 -8.77 -5.25
CA LYS A 31 -1.51 -9.28 -6.32
C LYS A 31 -1.79 -10.77 -6.14
N LYS A 32 -0.78 -11.53 -5.76
CA LYS A 32 -0.93 -12.96 -5.51
C LYS A 32 -1.92 -13.23 -4.37
N ALA A 33 -1.96 -12.34 -3.38
CA ALA A 33 -2.88 -12.44 -2.26
C ALA A 33 -4.28 -11.89 -2.56
N GLY A 34 -4.50 -11.34 -3.74
CA GLY A 34 -5.82 -10.89 -4.20
C GLY A 34 -5.98 -9.38 -4.33
N ALA A 35 -4.92 -8.60 -4.14
CA ALA A 35 -4.99 -7.15 -4.24
C ALA A 35 -5.19 -6.69 -5.68
N ILE A 36 -6.01 -5.66 -5.85
CA ILE A 36 -6.18 -4.94 -7.10
C ILE A 36 -5.78 -3.49 -6.84
N PHE A 37 -4.75 -3.01 -7.54
CA PHE A 37 -4.32 -1.63 -7.42
C PHE A 37 -5.24 -0.75 -8.26
N LEU A 38 -5.98 0.15 -7.60
CA LEU A 38 -6.96 1.01 -8.25
C LEU A 38 -6.38 2.35 -8.65
N ALA A 39 -5.48 2.91 -7.84
CA ALA A 39 -4.85 4.19 -8.12
C ALA A 39 -3.53 4.27 -7.37
N ARG A 40 -2.58 5.03 -7.93
CA ARG A 40 -1.27 5.20 -7.32
C ARG A 40 -0.60 6.45 -7.89
N GLY A 41 -0.11 7.31 -7.01
CA GLY A 41 0.62 8.49 -7.43
C GLY A 41 0.43 9.67 -6.49
N ILE A 42 0.82 10.83 -6.95
CA ILE A 42 0.62 12.08 -6.24
C ILE A 42 -0.79 12.58 -6.58
N PRO A 43 -1.62 12.94 -5.59
CA PRO A 43 -2.94 13.49 -5.89
C PRO A 43 -2.84 14.72 -6.81
N TYR A 44 -3.68 14.78 -7.85
CA TYR A 44 -3.69 15.95 -8.71
C TYR A 44 -4.37 17.15 -8.05
N LEU A 45 -5.13 16.90 -7.01
CA LEU A 45 -5.87 17.94 -6.29
C LEU A 45 -6.12 17.44 -4.86
N VAL A 46 -5.90 18.30 -3.89
CA VAL A 46 -6.34 18.09 -2.51
C VAL A 46 -7.15 19.31 -2.09
N ARG A 47 -8.05 19.12 -1.13
CA ARG A 47 -8.87 20.23 -0.61
C ARG A 47 -8.76 20.25 0.89
N GLU A 48 -9.08 21.43 1.44
CA GLU A 48 -9.08 21.68 2.88
C GLU A 48 -7.72 21.34 3.48
N ASP A 49 -7.63 20.49 4.49
CA ASP A 49 -6.37 20.19 5.14
C ASP A 49 -5.62 19.00 4.48
N GLY A 50 -5.99 18.64 3.25
CA GLY A 50 -5.35 17.56 2.53
C GLY A 50 -3.89 17.85 2.21
N VAL A 51 -3.05 16.81 2.28
CA VAL A 51 -1.63 16.90 1.94
C VAL A 51 -1.40 16.15 0.64
N ALA A 52 -0.75 16.81 -0.32
CA ALA A 52 -0.49 16.23 -1.65
C ALA A 52 0.73 15.31 -1.62
N SER A 53 0.66 14.26 -0.82
CA SER A 53 1.72 13.25 -0.76
C SER A 53 1.31 12.00 -1.51
N ARG A 54 2.31 11.19 -1.88
CA ARG A 54 2.08 9.94 -2.61
C ARG A 54 1.04 9.09 -1.89
N THR A 55 0.05 8.62 -2.64
CA THR A 55 -1.06 7.82 -2.13
C THR A 55 -1.30 6.62 -3.03
N VAL A 56 -1.67 5.49 -2.43
CA VAL A 56 -2.01 4.27 -3.19
C VAL A 56 -3.37 3.80 -2.71
N LEU A 57 -4.24 3.43 -3.63
CA LEU A 57 -5.56 2.89 -3.33
C LEU A 57 -5.62 1.45 -3.84
N ILE A 58 -5.94 0.53 -2.94
CA ILE A 58 -5.94 -0.91 -3.21
C ILE A 58 -7.27 -1.51 -2.81
N GLU A 59 -7.78 -2.42 -3.60
CA GLU A 59 -8.96 -3.18 -3.30
C GLU A 59 -8.57 -4.61 -2.93
N TRP A 60 -9.17 -5.12 -1.85
CA TRP A 60 -8.99 -6.50 -1.39
C TRP A 60 -10.33 -7.22 -1.40
N PRO A 61 -10.34 -8.54 -1.68
CA PRO A 61 -11.60 -9.31 -1.68
C PRO A 61 -12.26 -9.38 -0.31
N SER A 62 -11.48 -9.29 0.78
CA SER A 62 -11.98 -9.42 2.14
C SER A 62 -10.94 -8.91 3.14
N ARG A 63 -11.35 -8.74 4.39
CA ARG A 63 -10.42 -8.42 5.49
C ARG A 63 -9.37 -9.51 5.64
N GLN A 64 -9.79 -10.78 5.53
CA GLN A 64 -8.87 -11.91 5.66
C GLN A 64 -7.79 -11.86 4.59
N ALA A 65 -8.17 -11.61 3.34
CA ALA A 65 -7.20 -11.52 2.25
C ALA A 65 -6.20 -10.39 2.47
N ALA A 66 -6.66 -9.24 2.97
CA ALA A 66 -5.78 -8.11 3.28
C ALA A 66 -4.78 -8.47 4.37
N ASP A 67 -5.25 -9.13 5.44
CA ASP A 67 -4.38 -9.55 6.54
C ASP A 67 -3.37 -10.60 6.08
N GLU A 68 -3.81 -11.59 5.31
CA GLU A 68 -2.92 -12.64 4.79
C GLU A 68 -1.88 -12.04 3.85
N GLY A 69 -2.28 -11.06 3.04
CA GLY A 69 -1.35 -10.37 2.14
C GLY A 69 -0.25 -9.65 2.91
N TYR A 70 -0.63 -8.91 3.94
CA TYR A 70 0.34 -8.18 4.76
C TYR A 70 1.30 -9.14 5.48
N ASN A 71 0.77 -10.24 6.01
CA ASN A 71 1.55 -11.20 6.80
C ASN A 71 2.26 -12.27 5.97
N SER A 72 2.08 -12.26 4.65
CA SER A 72 2.73 -13.24 3.78
C SER A 72 4.25 -13.10 3.84
N ALA A 73 4.96 -14.22 3.69
CA ALA A 73 6.43 -14.21 3.71
C ALA A 73 6.99 -13.31 2.61
N SER A 74 6.39 -13.33 1.43
CA SER A 74 6.86 -12.52 0.30
C SER A 74 6.66 -11.03 0.55
N TYR A 75 5.55 -10.61 1.17
CA TYR A 75 5.36 -9.20 1.48
C TYR A 75 6.28 -8.75 2.62
N GLN A 76 6.48 -9.58 3.64
CA GLN A 76 7.39 -9.24 4.74
C GLN A 76 8.84 -9.13 4.25
N GLU A 77 9.21 -9.90 3.22
CA GLU A 77 10.51 -9.73 2.57
C GLU A 77 10.60 -8.36 1.89
N ALA A 78 9.53 -7.91 1.24
CA ALA A 78 9.49 -6.58 0.64
C ALA A 78 9.67 -5.49 1.70
N ILE A 79 9.03 -5.62 2.86
CA ILE A 79 9.19 -4.70 3.99
C ILE A 79 10.64 -4.65 4.45
N ARG A 80 11.29 -5.80 4.54
CA ARG A 80 12.69 -5.87 4.93
C ARG A 80 13.59 -5.12 3.96
N VAL A 81 13.32 -5.24 2.67
CA VAL A 81 14.06 -4.54 1.62
C VAL A 81 13.84 -3.03 1.70
N LEU A 82 12.64 -2.61 2.08
CA LEU A 82 12.33 -1.19 2.29
C LEU A 82 13.20 -0.59 3.40
N ASP A 83 13.48 -1.37 4.44
CA ASP A 83 14.46 -1.01 5.48
C ASP A 83 14.25 0.39 6.08
N GLY A 84 12.98 0.70 6.39
CA GLY A 84 12.64 1.98 7.02
C GLY A 84 12.75 3.20 6.12
N ALA A 85 12.91 3.02 4.81
CA ALA A 85 13.13 4.11 3.86
C ALA A 85 11.88 4.94 3.58
N ALA A 86 10.72 4.56 4.11
CA ALA A 86 9.49 5.31 3.97
C ALA A 86 8.69 5.27 5.27
N LYS A 87 8.10 6.41 5.61
CA LYS A 87 7.13 6.50 6.69
C LYS A 87 5.77 6.62 6.04
N ARG A 88 4.88 5.70 6.34
CA ARG A 88 3.56 5.62 5.71
C ARG A 88 2.52 5.19 6.74
N GLU A 89 1.26 5.39 6.38
CA GLU A 89 0.16 4.80 7.12
C GLU A 89 -0.70 3.99 6.19
N PHE A 90 -1.21 2.88 6.68
CA PHE A 90 -2.12 1.99 5.98
C PHE A 90 -3.47 2.08 6.67
N ARG A 91 -4.51 2.43 5.90
CA ARG A 91 -5.87 2.47 6.41
C ARG A 91 -6.70 1.47 5.64
N TYR A 92 -7.40 0.61 6.38
CA TYR A 92 -8.26 -0.42 5.78
C TYR A 92 -9.70 -0.13 6.15
N MET A 93 -10.57 -0.08 5.17
CA MET A 93 -11.99 0.22 5.39
C MET A 93 -12.84 -0.77 4.61
N ASP A 94 -13.94 -1.21 5.25
CA ASP A 94 -14.91 -2.04 4.54
C ASP A 94 -15.59 -1.21 3.45
N ALA A 95 -15.80 -1.80 2.28
CA ALA A 95 -16.55 -1.17 1.21
C ALA A 95 -18.02 -1.02 1.63
N LEU A 96 -18.66 -0.01 1.10
CA LEU A 96 -20.11 0.19 1.35
C LEU A 96 -20.97 -0.90 0.74
#